data_2ef704db5f788d999bffd2cd2655720f
#
_entry.id   2ef704db5f788d999bffd2cd2655720f
#
_cell.length_a   1.000
_cell.length_b   1.000
_cell.length_c   1.000
_cell.angle_alpha   90.00
_cell.angle_beta   90.00
_cell.angle_gamma   90.00
#
_symmetry.space_group_name_H-M   'P 1'
#
loop_
_entity.id
_entity.type
_entity.pdbx_description
1 polymer ?
#
loop_
_entity_poly.entity_id
_entity_poly.type
_entity_poly.pdbx_seq_one_letter_code
_entity_poly.pdbx_strand_id
1 'polypeptide(L)'
;RDIAQGDCYLLYECGKPIATFVAKAGPEPNYHRIDNGSWLDDQPYYVIHRVASLEGVHGVMADIINYCSAFTSSIRIDTHADNRPMQASLIRLGFVYCGIIYVENGDSRLAFQRVF
;
A
#
# COMPACT_ATOMS: atom_id res chain seq x y z
N ARG A 1 15.41 -10.08 2.67
CA ARG A 1 14.10 -10.78 2.76
C ARG A 1 13.63 -11.14 1.36
N ASP A 2 13.08 -12.31 1.21
CA ASP A 2 12.60 -12.81 -0.08
C ASP A 2 11.09 -12.67 -0.18
N ILE A 3 10.59 -12.46 -1.40
CA ILE A 3 9.16 -12.36 -1.68
C ILE A 3 8.78 -13.41 -2.72
N ALA A 4 7.76 -14.21 -2.40
CA ALA A 4 7.21 -15.20 -3.30
C ALA A 4 5.79 -14.77 -3.73
N GLN A 5 5.51 -14.90 -5.02
CA GLN A 5 4.21 -14.58 -5.59
C GLN A 5 3.32 -15.83 -5.64
N GLY A 6 2.07 -15.66 -5.21
CA GLY A 6 1.01 -16.65 -5.31
C GLY A 6 -0.31 -15.92 -5.53
N ASP A 7 -1.42 -16.40 -4.97
CA ASP A 7 -2.69 -15.66 -4.95
C ASP A 7 -2.56 -14.35 -4.17
N CYS A 8 -1.71 -14.38 -3.14
CA CYS A 8 -1.17 -13.19 -2.51
C CYS A 8 0.34 -13.34 -2.43
N TYR A 9 1.05 -12.25 -2.08
CA TYR A 9 2.49 -12.29 -1.93
C TYR A 9 2.86 -12.66 -0.50
N LEU A 10 3.94 -13.42 -0.35
CA LEU A 10 4.51 -13.78 0.94
C LEU A 10 5.92 -13.22 1.07
N LEU A 11 6.18 -12.57 2.20
CA LEU A 11 7.49 -12.07 2.56
C LEU A 11 8.14 -13.06 3.51
N TYR A 12 9.36 -13.49 3.21
CA TYR A 12 10.09 -14.50 3.97
C TYR A 12 11.34 -13.89 4.60
N GLU A 13 11.67 -14.36 5.79
CA GLU A 13 12.94 -14.08 6.45
C GLU A 13 13.54 -15.41 6.93
N CYS A 14 14.76 -15.71 6.49
CA CYS A 14 15.44 -16.98 6.82
C CYS A 14 14.55 -18.21 6.52
N GLY A 15 13.85 -18.19 5.38
CA GLY A 15 12.99 -19.28 4.95
C GLY A 15 11.64 -19.36 5.66
N LYS A 16 11.32 -18.42 6.53
CA LYS A 16 10.07 -18.41 7.29
C LYS A 16 9.17 -17.26 6.81
N PRO A 17 7.88 -17.53 6.52
CA PRO A 17 6.96 -16.46 6.15
C PRO A 17 6.69 -15.54 7.34
N ILE A 18 6.86 -14.23 7.14
CA ILE A 18 6.69 -13.21 8.17
C ILE A 18 5.61 -12.18 7.85
N ALA A 19 5.20 -12.08 6.60
CA ALA A 19 4.17 -11.12 6.19
C ALA A 19 3.50 -11.58 4.90
N THR A 20 2.33 -11.00 4.64
CA THR A 20 1.58 -11.21 3.41
C THR A 20 1.02 -9.87 2.94
N PHE A 21 0.85 -9.74 1.63
CA PHE A 21 0.23 -8.55 1.03
C PHE A 21 -0.35 -8.88 -0.33
N VAL A 22 -1.20 -7.99 -0.84
CA VAL A 22 -1.70 -8.05 -2.20
C VAL A 22 -1.21 -6.82 -2.95
N ALA A 23 -0.70 -7.02 -4.17
CA ALA A 23 -0.30 -5.95 -5.06
C ALA A 23 -0.88 -6.24 -6.44
N LYS A 24 -1.60 -5.29 -6.99
CA LYS A 24 -2.23 -5.46 -8.32
C LYS A 24 -2.27 -4.14 -9.08
N ALA A 25 -2.27 -4.24 -10.40
CA ALA A 25 -2.42 -3.07 -11.27
C ALA A 25 -3.82 -2.47 -11.10
N GLY A 26 -3.89 -1.15 -11.06
CA GLY A 26 -5.14 -0.42 -11.15
C GLY A 26 -5.75 -0.51 -12.55
N PRO A 27 -6.90 0.14 -12.78
CA PRO A 27 -7.57 1.05 -11.86
C PRO A 27 -8.34 0.33 -10.73
N GLU A 28 -8.37 0.96 -9.57
CA GLU A 28 -9.13 0.50 -8.41
C GLU A 28 -10.44 1.28 -8.34
N PRO A 29 -11.62 0.61 -8.38
CA PRO A 29 -12.91 1.32 -8.39
C PRO A 29 -13.09 2.31 -7.23
N ASN A 30 -12.62 1.96 -6.03
CA ASN A 30 -12.74 2.82 -4.85
C ASN A 30 -11.88 4.10 -4.94
N TYR A 31 -10.97 4.17 -5.90
CA TYR A 31 -10.07 5.31 -6.07
C TYR A 31 -10.55 6.32 -7.12
N HIS A 32 -11.71 6.08 -7.75
CA HIS A 32 -12.29 7.02 -8.71
C HIS A 32 -12.75 8.32 -8.05
N ARG A 33 -13.27 8.22 -6.82
CA ARG A 33 -13.68 9.37 -6.04
C ARG A 33 -12.66 9.61 -4.94
N ILE A 34 -12.16 10.85 -4.85
CA ILE A 34 -11.30 11.29 -3.76
C ILE A 34 -11.79 12.66 -3.30
N ASP A 35 -12.02 12.81 -1.99
CA ASP A 35 -12.50 14.04 -1.38
C ASP A 35 -11.37 14.70 -0.59
N ASN A 36 -11.47 16.02 -0.40
CA ASN A 36 -10.53 16.82 0.39
C ASN A 36 -9.09 16.75 -0.11
N GLY A 37 -8.93 16.58 -1.40
CA GLY A 37 -7.62 16.50 -2.03
C GLY A 37 -7.72 15.90 -3.42
N SER A 38 -6.60 15.41 -3.92
CA SER A 38 -6.52 14.78 -5.24
C SER A 38 -5.31 13.83 -5.29
N TRP A 39 -5.40 12.82 -6.17
CA TRP A 39 -4.24 12.00 -6.50
C TRP A 39 -3.17 12.86 -7.17
N LEU A 40 -1.91 12.40 -7.10
CA LEU A 40 -0.77 13.15 -7.63
C LEU A 40 -0.78 13.26 -9.15
N ASP A 41 -1.32 12.24 -9.84
CA ASP A 41 -1.40 12.20 -11.30
C ASP A 41 -2.48 11.21 -11.75
N ASP A 42 -2.64 11.08 -13.07
CA ASP A 42 -3.58 10.15 -13.71
C ASP A 42 -2.87 8.96 -14.36
N GLN A 43 -1.60 8.76 -14.08
CA GLN A 43 -0.82 7.69 -14.68
C GLN A 43 -1.20 6.33 -14.10
N PRO A 44 -0.88 5.23 -14.81
CA PRO A 44 -1.07 3.89 -14.27
C PRO A 44 -0.35 3.71 -12.93
N TYR A 45 -0.97 2.94 -12.05
CA TYR A 45 -0.46 2.72 -10.71
C TYR A 45 -0.73 1.28 -10.27
N TYR A 46 0.01 0.83 -9.25
CA TYR A 46 -0.31 -0.38 -8.52
C TYR A 46 -0.94 -0.03 -7.18
N VAL A 47 -1.80 -0.91 -6.73
CA VAL A 47 -2.45 -0.83 -5.40
C VAL A 47 -1.83 -1.91 -4.53
N ILE A 48 -1.44 -1.53 -3.31
CA ILE A 48 -1.01 -2.47 -2.28
C ILE A 48 -2.09 -2.46 -1.20
N HIS A 49 -2.56 -3.64 -0.83
CA HIS A 49 -3.57 -3.76 0.22
C HIS A 49 -3.45 -5.12 0.93
N ARG A 50 -4.26 -5.30 1.98
CA ARG A 50 -4.29 -6.51 2.79
C ARG A 50 -2.91 -6.87 3.35
N VAL A 51 -2.17 -5.86 3.80
CA VAL A 51 -0.87 -6.08 4.43
C VAL A 51 -1.09 -6.63 5.83
N ALA A 52 -0.47 -7.74 6.12
CA ALA A 52 -0.46 -8.34 7.45
C ALA A 52 0.93 -8.89 7.76
N SER A 53 1.38 -8.73 8.98
CA SER A 53 2.69 -9.23 9.40
C SER A 53 2.62 -9.86 10.78
N LEU A 54 3.58 -10.74 11.07
CA LEU A 54 3.74 -11.26 12.40
C LEU A 54 4.12 -10.12 13.36
N GLU A 55 3.69 -10.25 14.61
CA GLU A 55 4.01 -9.29 15.65
C GLU A 55 5.53 -9.19 15.85
N GLY A 56 6.01 -7.97 16.08
CA GLY A 56 7.43 -7.72 16.32
C GLY A 56 8.32 -7.67 15.07
N VAL A 57 7.75 -7.88 13.89
CA VAL A 57 8.49 -7.77 12.63
C VAL A 57 8.50 -6.32 12.18
N HIS A 58 9.68 -5.82 11.80
CA HIS A 58 9.88 -4.44 11.35
C HIS A 58 10.33 -4.39 9.88
N GLY A 59 10.09 -3.25 9.24
CA GLY A 59 10.56 -2.99 7.87
C GLY A 59 9.76 -3.67 6.78
N VAL A 60 8.59 -4.24 7.09
CA VAL A 60 7.76 -4.94 6.12
C VAL A 60 7.32 -4.02 4.98
N MET A 61 6.82 -2.83 5.29
CA MET A 61 6.37 -1.90 4.26
C MET A 61 7.52 -1.43 3.36
N ALA A 62 8.70 -1.19 3.92
CA ALA A 62 9.87 -0.82 3.14
C ALA A 62 10.22 -1.93 2.13
N ASP A 63 10.20 -3.19 2.55
CA ASP A 63 10.47 -4.32 1.67
C ASP A 63 9.43 -4.47 0.58
N ILE A 64 8.15 -4.30 0.91
CA ILE A 64 7.04 -4.37 -0.06
C ILE A 64 7.18 -3.26 -1.11
N ILE A 65 7.39 -2.03 -0.69
CA ILE A 65 7.53 -0.87 -1.59
C ILE A 65 8.74 -1.05 -2.50
N ASN A 66 9.87 -1.47 -1.93
CA ASN A 66 11.08 -1.69 -2.71
C ASN A 66 10.89 -2.78 -3.78
N TYR A 67 10.21 -3.86 -3.42
CA TYR A 67 9.88 -4.93 -4.37
C TYR A 67 9.01 -4.40 -5.50
N CYS A 68 7.93 -3.71 -5.18
CA CYS A 68 6.98 -3.20 -6.17
C CYS A 68 7.58 -2.12 -7.07
N SER A 69 8.54 -1.34 -6.59
CA SER A 69 9.20 -0.29 -7.37
C SER A 69 9.96 -0.84 -8.57
N ALA A 70 10.24 -2.14 -8.61
CA ALA A 70 10.89 -2.78 -9.74
C ALA A 70 9.98 -2.90 -10.97
N PHE A 71 8.66 -2.85 -10.79
CA PHE A 71 7.72 -3.04 -11.90
C PHE A 71 6.60 -1.97 -11.99
N THR A 72 6.63 -0.98 -11.15
CA THR A 72 5.70 0.16 -11.26
C THR A 72 6.40 1.46 -10.87
N SER A 73 5.98 2.57 -11.49
CA SER A 73 6.47 3.90 -11.14
C SER A 73 5.51 4.65 -10.21
N SER A 74 4.39 4.04 -9.84
CA SER A 74 3.40 4.69 -8.98
C SER A 74 2.67 3.66 -8.13
N ILE A 75 2.56 3.95 -6.84
CA ILE A 75 1.85 3.10 -5.88
C ILE A 75 0.83 3.95 -5.13
N ARG A 76 -0.41 3.46 -5.06
CA ARG A 76 -1.47 4.04 -4.24
C ARG A 76 -1.86 3.08 -3.13
N ILE A 77 -2.00 3.61 -1.93
CA ILE A 77 -2.36 2.84 -0.73
C ILE A 77 -3.40 3.62 0.05
N ASP A 78 -4.37 2.93 0.62
CA ASP A 78 -5.27 3.53 1.58
C ASP A 78 -5.15 2.83 2.93
N THR A 79 -5.45 3.55 4.00
CA THR A 79 -5.42 3.01 5.35
C THR A 79 -6.48 3.66 6.21
N HIS A 80 -6.91 2.96 7.26
CA HIS A 80 -7.87 3.47 8.21
C HIS A 80 -7.31 4.67 8.98
N ALA A 81 -8.16 5.65 9.28
CA ALA A 81 -7.75 6.84 10.02
C ALA A 81 -7.18 6.51 11.41
N ASP A 82 -7.59 5.39 12.00
CA ASP A 82 -7.09 4.95 13.30
C ASP A 82 -5.75 4.21 13.23
N ASN A 83 -5.33 3.82 12.02
CA ASN A 83 -4.07 3.10 11.85
C ASN A 83 -2.89 4.08 11.74
N ARG A 84 -2.57 4.71 12.85
CA ARG A 84 -1.49 5.71 12.91
C ARG A 84 -0.11 5.15 12.60
N PRO A 85 0.24 3.94 13.04
CA PRO A 85 1.55 3.35 12.66
C PRO A 85 1.72 3.22 11.15
N MET A 86 0.68 2.78 10.42
CA MET A 86 0.74 2.67 8.97
C MET A 86 0.89 4.04 8.32
N GLN A 87 0.14 5.05 8.78
CA GLN A 87 0.26 6.41 8.25
C GLN A 87 1.68 6.94 8.42
N ALA A 88 2.27 6.76 9.60
CA ALA A 88 3.64 7.19 9.88
C ALA A 88 4.65 6.46 8.98
N SER A 89 4.47 5.16 8.76
CA SER A 89 5.32 4.36 7.88
C SER A 89 5.26 4.87 6.43
N LEU A 90 4.05 5.14 5.94
CA LEU A 90 3.87 5.64 4.57
C LEU A 90 4.55 6.99 4.37
N ILE A 91 4.42 7.90 5.32
CA ILE A 91 5.08 9.21 5.25
C ILE A 91 6.60 9.03 5.24
N ARG A 92 7.15 8.20 6.14
CA ARG A 92 8.59 7.93 6.16
C ARG A 92 9.09 7.34 4.85
N LEU A 93 8.26 6.54 4.18
CA LEU A 93 8.62 5.88 2.92
C LEU A 93 8.36 6.76 1.69
N GLY A 94 8.07 8.04 1.90
CA GLY A 94 7.96 9.02 0.82
C GLY A 94 6.58 9.10 0.17
N PHE A 95 5.55 8.52 0.79
CA PHE A 95 4.18 8.68 0.31
C PHE A 95 3.63 10.04 0.69
N VAL A 96 2.79 10.58 -0.17
CA VAL A 96 2.11 11.85 0.04
C VAL A 96 0.64 11.56 0.36
N TYR A 97 0.12 12.20 1.40
CA TYR A 97 -1.30 12.16 1.70
C TYR A 97 -2.07 12.90 0.60
N CYS A 98 -3.06 12.23 0.02
CA CYS A 98 -3.79 12.75 -1.14
C CYS A 98 -5.23 13.15 -0.83
N GLY A 99 -5.85 12.56 0.18
CA GLY A 99 -7.25 12.85 0.49
C GLY A 99 -7.97 11.66 1.10
N ILE A 100 -9.28 11.64 0.95
CA ILE A 100 -10.16 10.63 1.53
C ILE A 100 -10.86 9.86 0.41
N ILE A 101 -10.78 8.54 0.47
CA ILE A 101 -11.56 7.65 -0.39
C ILE A 101 -12.58 6.89 0.45
N TYR A 102 -13.48 6.19 -0.21
CA TYR A 102 -14.52 5.41 0.45
C TYR A 102 -14.52 4.00 -0.09
N VAL A 103 -14.55 3.01 0.81
CA VAL A 103 -14.64 1.61 0.43
C VAL A 103 -16.11 1.21 0.23
N GLU A 104 -16.34 -0.03 -0.21
CA GLU A 104 -17.67 -0.48 -0.68
C GLU A 104 -18.79 -0.30 0.34
N ASN A 105 -18.50 -0.47 1.64
CA ASN A 105 -19.50 -0.29 2.68
C ASN A 105 -19.73 1.17 3.09
N GLY A 106 -19.05 2.12 2.43
CA GLY A 106 -19.15 3.55 2.72
C GLY A 106 -18.15 4.06 3.74
N ASP A 107 -17.34 3.20 4.36
CA ASP A 107 -16.32 3.64 5.30
C ASP A 107 -15.24 4.46 4.60
N SER A 108 -14.79 5.51 5.27
CA SER A 108 -13.71 6.35 4.76
C SER A 108 -12.34 5.73 5.04
N ARG A 109 -11.39 6.05 4.15
CA ARG A 109 -9.98 5.68 4.29
C ARG A 109 -9.13 6.87 3.89
N LEU A 110 -7.94 6.97 4.47
CA LEU A 110 -6.95 7.95 4.08
C LEU A 110 -6.16 7.43 2.90
N ALA A 111 -6.02 8.23 1.86
CA ALA A 111 -5.39 7.85 0.60
C ALA A 111 -4.00 8.45 0.49
N PHE A 112 -3.04 7.62 0.08
CA PHE A 112 -1.64 8.00 -0.08
C PHE A 112 -1.13 7.52 -1.44
N GLN A 113 -0.18 8.26 -2.00
CA GLN A 113 0.47 7.90 -3.26
C GLN A 113 1.95 8.25 -3.22
N ARG A 114 2.75 7.39 -3.84
CA ARG A 114 4.15 7.69 -4.13
C ARG A 114 4.42 7.45 -5.61
N VAL A 115 5.06 8.42 -6.25
CA VAL A 115 5.56 8.33 -7.63
C VAL A 115 7.08 8.22 -7.56
N PHE A 116 7.62 7.25 -8.26
CA PHE A 116 9.06 6.97 -8.25
C PHE A 116 9.79 7.64 -9.41
#